data_3e701ce823526cd547860582a981d26e
#
_entry.id   3e701ce823526cd547860582a981d26e
#
_cell.length_a   1.000
_cell.length_b   1.000
_cell.length_c   1.000
_cell.angle_alpha   90.00
_cell.angle_beta   90.00
_cell.angle_gamma   90.00
#
_symmetry.space_group_name_H-M   'P 1'
#
loop_
_entity.id
_entity.type
_entity.pdbx_description
1 polymer ?
#
loop_
_entity_poly.entity_id
_entity_poly.type
_entity_poly.pdbx_seq_one_letter_code
_entity_poly.pdbx_strand_id
1 'polypeptide(L)'
;MQGYIKNSKYARLKKVFFLYKIVSMNMEAFILGCGGMMPLPYRHLTSVLLRRDGDLFLFDGGEGTQVSLRRLNLKWKKINAIFVSHTHADHVTGLPGILMLSSQVDRTEPLYIFGPPKIAEYIETSRKVLDMYINYPIVVKEITEPGVVYEGDGFYIRSFPLEHTKTCVGYTLEELDRPGEFNPEEAEKLKIPKGPLWGKLQRGESVV
;
A
#
# COMPACT_ATOMS: atom_id res chain seq x y z
N MET A 1 -7.56 -43.71 0.02
CA MET A 1 -8.93 -43.28 0.37
C MET A 1 -9.22 -41.98 -0.41
N GLN A 2 -9.93 -42.11 -1.52
CA GLN A 2 -10.38 -40.95 -2.31
C GLN A 2 -11.76 -40.58 -1.78
N GLY A 3 -11.83 -39.41 -1.09
CA GLY A 3 -13.08 -38.84 -0.60
C GLY A 3 -13.69 -37.90 -1.66
N TYR A 4 -14.82 -38.29 -2.15
CA TYR A 4 -15.67 -37.51 -3.05
C TYR A 4 -16.14 -36.20 -2.40
N ILE A 5 -15.82 -35.05 -3.01
CA ILE A 5 -16.58 -33.82 -2.80
C ILE A 5 -17.36 -33.54 -4.09
N LYS A 6 -18.55 -34.13 -4.17
CA LYS A 6 -19.60 -33.70 -5.10
C LYS A 6 -20.35 -32.55 -4.43
N ASN A 7 -19.92 -31.30 -4.67
CA ASN A 7 -20.74 -30.13 -4.35
C ASN A 7 -20.80 -29.23 -5.57
N SER A 8 -21.97 -29.19 -6.21
CA SER A 8 -22.26 -28.51 -7.47
C SER A 8 -21.91 -27.00 -7.48
N LYS A 9 -21.83 -26.40 -6.31
CA LYS A 9 -21.46 -24.98 -6.12
C LYS A 9 -19.98 -24.69 -6.44
N TYR A 10 -19.08 -25.63 -6.15
CA TYR A 10 -17.64 -25.51 -6.42
C TYR A 10 -17.27 -25.83 -7.88
N ALA A 11 -18.06 -26.63 -8.56
CA ALA A 11 -17.88 -26.88 -9.99
C ALA A 11 -18.22 -25.64 -10.86
N ARG A 12 -19.16 -24.80 -10.40
CA ARG A 12 -19.47 -23.51 -11.05
C ARG A 12 -18.34 -22.49 -10.88
N LEU A 13 -17.74 -22.40 -9.70
CA LEU A 13 -16.60 -21.51 -9.45
C LEU A 13 -15.37 -21.85 -10.30
N LYS A 14 -15.07 -23.12 -10.51
CA LYS A 14 -13.96 -23.55 -11.39
C LYS A 14 -14.14 -23.10 -12.85
N LYS A 15 -15.36 -23.11 -13.39
CA LYS A 15 -15.62 -22.67 -14.78
C LYS A 15 -15.46 -21.15 -14.98
N VAL A 16 -15.73 -20.35 -13.96
CA VAL A 16 -15.58 -18.90 -14.02
C VAL A 16 -14.10 -18.50 -14.03
N PHE A 17 -13.25 -19.20 -13.28
CA PHE A 17 -11.81 -18.92 -13.22
C PHE A 17 -11.07 -19.11 -14.56
N PHE A 18 -11.54 -19.95 -15.45
CA PHE A 18 -10.92 -20.17 -16.76
C PHE A 18 -11.26 -19.09 -17.79
N LEU A 19 -12.31 -18.31 -17.57
CA LEU A 19 -12.72 -17.24 -18.48
C LEU A 19 -11.91 -15.96 -18.33
N TYR A 20 -11.16 -15.84 -17.23
CA TYR A 20 -10.37 -14.65 -16.93
C TYR A 20 -8.90 -15.03 -16.83
N LYS A 21 -8.07 -14.27 -17.50
CA LYS A 21 -6.64 -14.28 -17.27
C LYS A 21 -6.38 -13.57 -15.97
N ILE A 22 -5.73 -14.23 -15.03
CA ILE A 22 -5.31 -13.56 -13.78
C ILE A 22 -4.35 -12.45 -14.19
N VAL A 23 -4.77 -11.21 -14.07
CA VAL A 23 -3.86 -10.07 -14.16
C VAL A 23 -3.05 -10.08 -12.87
N SER A 24 -1.80 -10.54 -12.98
CA SER A 24 -0.86 -10.49 -11.87
C SER A 24 -0.61 -9.03 -11.53
N MET A 25 -1.07 -8.62 -10.38
CA MET A 25 -0.74 -7.31 -9.85
C MET A 25 0.71 -7.32 -9.38
N ASN A 26 1.44 -6.30 -9.76
CA ASN A 26 2.84 -6.17 -9.40
C ASN A 26 2.95 -5.50 -8.03
N MET A 27 2.96 -6.33 -6.97
CA MET A 27 3.11 -5.86 -5.59
C MET A 27 4.46 -6.34 -5.05
N GLU A 28 5.27 -5.40 -4.57
CA GLU A 28 6.59 -5.66 -4.01
C GLU A 28 6.75 -4.95 -2.67
N ALA A 29 7.27 -5.67 -1.68
CA ALA A 29 7.58 -5.13 -0.37
C ALA A 29 9.10 -5.06 -0.18
N PHE A 30 9.60 -3.90 0.21
CA PHE A 30 10.99 -3.63 0.49
C PHE A 30 11.17 -3.33 1.97
N ILE A 31 11.87 -4.18 2.70
CA ILE A 31 12.23 -3.94 4.09
C ILE A 31 13.42 -2.97 4.09
N LEU A 32 13.16 -1.71 4.38
CA LEU A 32 14.18 -0.64 4.38
C LEU A 32 14.95 -0.59 5.70
N GLY A 33 14.30 -0.99 6.78
CA GLY A 33 14.86 -1.11 8.11
C GLY A 33 14.02 -2.02 8.99
N CYS A 34 14.67 -2.75 9.87
CA CYS A 34 14.05 -3.71 10.80
C CYS A 34 14.71 -3.68 12.19
N GLY A 35 15.43 -2.61 12.52
CA GLY A 35 16.01 -2.36 13.83
C GLY A 35 15.01 -1.68 14.74
N GLY A 36 15.09 -1.96 16.04
CA GLY A 36 14.40 -1.21 17.09
C GLY A 36 15.40 -0.41 17.93
N MET A 37 14.94 0.64 18.59
CA MET A 37 15.66 1.54 19.49
C MET A 37 16.84 2.31 18.87
N MET A 38 17.86 1.64 18.35
CA MET A 38 19.04 2.28 17.79
C MET A 38 19.40 1.68 16.42
N PRO A 39 19.79 2.52 15.44
CA PRO A 39 20.27 2.02 14.17
C PRO A 39 21.64 1.33 14.35
N LEU A 40 21.85 0.27 13.59
CA LEU A 40 23.14 -0.39 13.46
C LEU A 40 23.76 -0.06 12.10
N PRO A 41 25.09 -0.19 11.92
CA PRO A 41 25.75 0.19 10.67
C PRO A 41 25.16 -0.45 9.41
N TYR A 42 24.57 -1.63 9.55
CA TYR A 42 23.99 -2.40 8.43
C TYR A 42 22.47 -2.65 8.57
N ARG A 43 21.84 -2.09 9.60
CA ARG A 43 20.43 -2.30 9.88
C ARG A 43 19.79 -1.02 10.41
N HIS A 44 19.09 -0.31 9.56
CA HIS A 44 18.34 0.89 9.90
C HIS A 44 17.08 0.57 10.72
N LEU A 45 16.47 1.59 11.27
CA LEU A 45 15.27 1.48 12.09
C LEU A 45 14.04 1.17 11.23
N THR A 46 12.94 0.80 11.88
CA THR A 46 11.74 0.24 11.26
C THR A 46 11.22 1.09 10.10
N SER A 47 11.17 0.49 8.93
CA SER A 47 10.55 1.08 7.75
C SER A 47 10.33 0.04 6.65
N VAL A 48 9.16 0.05 6.03
CA VAL A 48 8.79 -0.82 4.91
C VAL A 48 8.24 0.01 3.77
N LEU A 49 8.72 -0.18 2.56
CA LEU A 49 8.13 0.41 1.36
C LEU A 49 7.35 -0.66 0.60
N LEU A 50 6.08 -0.39 0.34
CA LEU A 50 5.25 -1.19 -0.54
C LEU A 50 5.15 -0.50 -1.90
N ARG A 51 5.41 -1.23 -2.97
CA ARG A 51 5.15 -0.82 -4.35
C ARG A 51 4.00 -1.62 -4.92
N ARG A 52 2.99 -0.94 -5.45
CA ARG A 52 1.83 -1.52 -6.10
C ARG A 52 1.61 -0.82 -7.44
N ASP A 53 1.81 -1.52 -8.55
CA ASP A 53 1.60 -1.02 -9.92
C ASP A 53 2.24 0.36 -10.22
N GLY A 54 3.25 0.75 -9.45
CA GLY A 54 3.94 2.04 -9.57
C GLY A 54 3.63 3.03 -8.44
N ASP A 55 2.57 2.84 -7.68
CA ASP A 55 2.31 3.56 -6.44
C ASP A 55 3.28 3.12 -5.34
N LEU A 56 3.71 4.05 -4.53
CA LEU A 56 4.66 3.82 -3.44
C LEU A 56 4.07 4.27 -2.10
N PHE A 57 4.02 3.34 -1.16
CA PHE A 57 3.51 3.53 0.18
C PHE A 57 4.59 3.19 1.20
N LEU A 58 4.94 4.15 2.04
CA LEU A 58 5.93 3.97 3.09
C LEU A 58 5.22 3.71 4.42
N PHE A 59 5.56 2.61 5.08
CA PHE A 59 5.08 2.25 6.41
C PHE A 59 6.21 2.44 7.39
N ASP A 60 6.04 3.38 8.33
CA ASP A 60 7.03 3.94 9.22
C ASP A 60 8.24 4.57 8.50
N GLY A 61 8.94 5.40 9.20
CA GLY A 61 10.12 6.11 8.70
C GLY A 61 11.14 6.27 9.81
N GLY A 62 11.71 5.17 10.28
CA GLY A 62 12.79 5.18 11.25
C GLY A 62 14.07 5.76 10.69
N GLU A 63 15.04 6.03 11.56
CA GLU A 63 16.33 6.59 11.16
C GLU A 63 17.05 5.70 10.14
N GLY A 64 17.59 6.33 9.10
CA GLY A 64 18.28 5.65 8.00
C GLY A 64 17.40 5.23 6.83
N THR A 65 16.07 5.40 6.92
CA THR A 65 15.14 5.06 5.83
C THR A 65 15.53 5.73 4.52
N GLN A 66 15.89 7.02 4.52
CA GLN A 66 16.32 7.75 3.33
C GLN A 66 17.61 7.18 2.72
N VAL A 67 18.48 6.62 3.54
CA VAL A 67 19.71 5.94 3.05
C VAL A 67 19.35 4.66 2.31
N SER A 68 18.45 3.84 2.89
CA SER A 68 17.96 2.62 2.26
C SER A 68 17.24 2.90 0.94
N LEU A 69 16.36 3.92 0.89
CA LEU A 69 15.67 4.33 -0.33
C LEU A 69 16.63 4.70 -1.46
N ARG A 70 17.69 5.46 -1.14
CA ARG A 70 18.74 5.82 -2.13
C ARG A 70 19.59 4.62 -2.54
N ARG A 71 20.01 3.80 -1.58
CA ARG A 71 20.83 2.61 -1.83
C ARG A 71 20.16 1.60 -2.74
N LEU A 72 18.84 1.41 -2.58
CA LEU A 72 18.05 0.50 -3.39
C LEU A 72 17.53 1.15 -4.69
N ASN A 73 17.89 2.41 -4.95
CA ASN A 73 17.44 3.17 -6.12
C ASN A 73 15.91 3.16 -6.30
N LEU A 74 15.20 3.16 -5.20
CA LEU A 74 13.74 3.21 -5.21
C LEU A 74 13.29 4.62 -5.55
N LYS A 75 12.22 4.73 -6.34
CA LYS A 75 11.70 6.02 -6.83
C LYS A 75 10.99 6.82 -5.72
N TRP A 76 11.68 7.03 -4.58
CA TRP A 76 11.18 7.68 -3.36
C TRP A 76 10.57 9.07 -3.61
N LYS A 77 10.95 9.77 -4.70
CA LYS A 77 10.29 11.00 -5.16
C LYS A 77 8.78 10.84 -5.36
N LYS A 78 8.34 9.61 -5.66
CA LYS A 78 6.97 9.25 -5.98
C LYS A 78 6.24 8.56 -4.84
N ILE A 79 6.75 8.64 -3.60
CA ILE A 79 5.99 8.14 -2.46
C ILE A 79 4.67 8.90 -2.38
N ASN A 80 3.56 8.17 -2.53
CA ASN A 80 2.21 8.72 -2.51
C ASN A 80 1.79 9.07 -1.09
N ALA A 81 2.05 8.14 -0.16
CA ALA A 81 1.70 8.34 1.24
C ALA A 81 2.68 7.64 2.19
N ILE A 82 2.75 8.17 3.42
CA ILE A 82 3.47 7.60 4.56
C ILE A 82 2.43 7.23 5.62
N PHE A 83 2.52 6.02 6.14
CA PHE A 83 1.65 5.47 7.18
C PHE A 83 2.48 5.18 8.42
N VAL A 84 2.25 5.93 9.49
CA VAL A 84 2.99 5.79 10.75
C VAL A 84 2.19 4.94 11.71
N SER A 85 2.80 3.86 12.19
CA SER A 85 2.16 2.96 13.14
C SER A 85 1.99 3.59 14.52
N HIS A 86 3.05 4.20 15.04
CA HIS A 86 3.06 4.91 16.32
C HIS A 86 4.25 5.88 16.42
N THR A 87 4.24 6.75 17.43
CA THR A 87 5.21 7.84 17.57
C THR A 87 6.40 7.50 18.48
N HIS A 88 6.86 6.24 18.53
CA HIS A 88 8.18 5.96 19.09
C HIS A 88 9.28 6.42 18.13
N ALA A 89 10.41 6.82 18.68
CA ALA A 89 11.51 7.43 17.93
C ALA A 89 11.98 6.54 16.76
N ASP A 90 12.12 5.26 16.97
CA ASP A 90 12.59 4.29 15.99
C ASP A 90 11.61 4.06 14.81
N HIS A 91 10.43 4.67 14.85
CA HIS A 91 9.44 4.65 13.76
C HIS A 91 9.30 5.99 13.03
N VAL A 92 9.76 7.11 13.62
CA VAL A 92 9.48 8.44 13.06
C VAL A 92 10.72 9.32 12.86
N THR A 93 11.88 9.01 13.45
CA THR A 93 13.05 9.90 13.41
C THR A 93 13.65 10.10 12.02
N GLY A 94 13.39 9.24 11.07
CA GLY A 94 13.80 9.42 9.68
C GLY A 94 12.88 10.32 8.86
N LEU A 95 11.65 10.61 9.34
CA LEU A 95 10.68 11.40 8.59
C LEU A 95 11.19 12.79 8.19
N PRO A 96 11.80 13.59 9.08
CA PRO A 96 12.36 14.89 8.70
C PRO A 96 13.35 14.78 7.53
N GLY A 97 14.24 13.80 7.56
CA GLY A 97 15.19 13.55 6.48
C GLY A 97 14.52 13.15 5.16
N ILE A 98 13.44 12.37 5.20
CA ILE A 98 12.66 11.99 4.02
C ILE A 98 11.96 13.23 3.42
N LEU A 99 11.37 14.07 4.27
CA LEU A 99 10.70 15.29 3.83
C LEU A 99 11.66 16.27 3.16
N MET A 100 12.84 16.49 3.74
CA MET A 100 13.88 17.34 3.16
C MET A 100 14.42 16.75 1.86
N LEU A 101 14.64 15.44 1.80
CA LEU A 101 15.09 14.77 0.59
C LEU A 101 14.09 14.95 -0.56
N SER A 102 12.79 14.88 -0.26
CA SER A 102 11.72 15.07 -1.24
C SER A 102 11.66 16.50 -1.78
N SER A 103 12.03 17.50 -0.99
CA SER A 103 12.15 18.89 -1.45
C SER A 103 13.30 19.11 -2.45
N GLN A 104 14.39 18.36 -2.31
CA GLN A 104 15.58 18.53 -3.15
C GLN A 104 15.42 17.98 -4.57
N VAL A 105 14.30 17.41 -4.90
CA VAL A 105 14.08 16.70 -6.17
C VAL A 105 12.84 17.17 -6.92
N ASP A 106 12.48 18.42 -6.72
CA ASP A 106 11.39 19.10 -7.42
C ASP A 106 10.06 18.32 -7.34
N ARG A 107 9.73 17.84 -6.13
CA ARG A 107 8.42 17.27 -5.89
C ARG A 107 7.39 18.39 -5.94
N THR A 108 6.33 18.20 -6.71
CA THR A 108 5.18 19.13 -6.80
C THR A 108 3.91 18.49 -6.19
N GLU A 109 3.82 17.16 -6.24
CA GLU A 109 2.65 16.44 -5.79
C GLU A 109 2.57 16.43 -4.25
N PRO A 110 1.35 16.48 -3.67
CA PRO A 110 1.16 16.37 -2.24
C PRO A 110 1.74 15.06 -1.68
N LEU A 111 2.34 15.15 -0.50
CA LEU A 111 2.71 13.98 0.29
C LEU A 111 1.71 13.83 1.44
N TYR A 112 0.99 12.73 1.45
CA TYR A 112 0.07 12.39 2.53
C TYR A 112 0.81 11.67 3.65
N ILE A 113 0.52 12.03 4.90
CA ILE A 113 1.05 11.36 6.09
C ILE A 113 -0.13 10.98 6.97
N PHE A 114 -0.28 9.70 7.23
CA PHE A 114 -1.29 9.14 8.11
C PHE A 114 -0.63 8.58 9.34
N GLY A 115 -1.21 8.78 10.53
CA GLY A 115 -0.67 8.20 11.75
C GLY A 115 -1.53 8.51 12.98
N PRO A 116 -1.17 7.99 14.14
CA PRO A 116 -1.91 8.24 15.38
C PRO A 116 -1.79 9.70 15.84
N PRO A 117 -2.58 10.13 16.83
CA PRO A 117 -2.47 11.46 17.44
C PRO A 117 -1.04 11.84 17.80
N LYS A 118 -0.69 13.13 17.64
CA LYS A 118 0.62 13.76 17.75
C LYS A 118 1.55 13.63 16.53
N ILE A 119 1.16 12.91 15.48
CA ILE A 119 2.00 12.88 14.26
C ILE A 119 2.01 14.26 13.58
N ALA A 120 0.88 14.97 13.58
CA ALA A 120 0.80 16.32 13.02
C ALA A 120 1.69 17.30 13.79
N GLU A 121 1.62 17.28 15.13
CA GLU A 121 2.48 18.08 16.01
C GLU A 121 3.97 17.79 15.76
N TYR A 122 4.33 16.53 15.64
CA TYR A 122 5.71 16.11 15.38
C TYR A 122 6.23 16.66 14.03
N ILE A 123 5.46 16.52 12.96
CA ILE A 123 5.85 16.99 11.63
C ILE A 123 5.95 18.50 11.60
N GLU A 124 4.96 19.21 12.15
CA GLU A 124 4.93 20.68 12.17
C GLU A 124 6.07 21.26 13.02
N THR A 125 6.27 20.72 14.23
CA THR A 125 7.36 21.13 15.11
C THR A 125 8.72 20.88 14.48
N SER A 126 8.93 19.71 13.89
CA SER A 126 10.18 19.40 13.19
C SER A 126 10.45 20.39 12.07
N ARG A 127 9.45 20.69 11.24
CA ARG A 127 9.58 21.66 10.15
C ARG A 127 9.98 23.04 10.66
N LYS A 128 9.34 23.50 11.72
CA LYS A 128 9.58 24.81 12.32
C LYS A 128 10.95 24.91 12.99
N VAL A 129 11.29 23.94 13.84
CA VAL A 129 12.53 23.95 14.63
C VAL A 129 13.78 23.76 13.75
N LEU A 130 13.66 23.01 12.69
CA LEU A 130 14.75 22.71 11.76
C LEU A 130 14.80 23.68 10.56
N ASP A 131 13.95 24.71 10.52
CA ASP A 131 13.83 25.65 9.39
C ASP A 131 13.78 24.94 8.04
N MET A 132 12.97 23.86 7.97
CA MET A 132 12.95 22.99 6.78
C MET A 132 12.30 23.70 5.60
N TYR A 133 13.09 23.92 4.54
CA TYR A 133 12.54 24.38 3.28
C TYR A 133 11.81 23.22 2.58
N ILE A 134 10.48 23.28 2.54
CA ILE A 134 9.60 22.32 1.89
C ILE A 134 8.82 23.04 0.79
N ASN A 135 9.02 22.66 -0.46
CA ASN A 135 8.44 23.26 -1.65
C ASN A 135 7.25 22.51 -2.25
N TYR A 136 6.69 21.57 -1.52
CA TYR A 136 5.52 20.78 -1.90
C TYR A 136 4.52 20.68 -0.75
N PRO A 137 3.22 20.42 -1.04
CA PRO A 137 2.22 20.27 -0.01
C PRO A 137 2.46 19.00 0.85
N ILE A 138 2.37 19.13 2.17
CA ILE A 138 2.31 18.01 3.11
C ILE A 138 0.93 18.03 3.74
N VAL A 139 0.21 16.92 3.63
CA VAL A 139 -1.13 16.73 4.19
C VAL A 139 -1.06 15.68 5.27
N VAL A 140 -1.14 16.10 6.54
CA VAL A 140 -1.14 15.17 7.68
C VAL A 140 -2.57 14.89 8.13
N LYS A 141 -2.88 13.62 8.32
CA LYS A 141 -4.18 13.14 8.81
C LYS A 141 -3.97 12.24 10.02
N GLU A 142 -4.43 12.67 11.18
CA GLU A 142 -4.39 11.86 12.39
C GLU A 142 -5.53 10.85 12.39
N ILE A 143 -5.20 9.61 12.74
CA ILE A 143 -6.13 8.49 12.81
C ILE A 143 -6.59 8.36 14.27
N THR A 144 -7.84 8.69 14.52
CA THR A 144 -8.48 8.57 15.82
C THR A 144 -9.41 7.38 15.92
N GLU A 145 -9.88 6.88 14.76
CA GLU A 145 -10.81 5.76 14.66
C GLU A 145 -10.33 4.78 13.58
N PRO A 146 -10.58 3.47 13.76
CA PRO A 146 -10.27 2.49 12.74
C PRO A 146 -11.14 2.68 11.50
N GLY A 147 -10.61 2.37 10.33
CA GLY A 147 -11.36 2.48 9.08
C GLY A 147 -10.48 2.70 7.86
N VAL A 148 -11.10 3.02 6.72
CA VAL A 148 -10.39 3.34 5.49
C VAL A 148 -9.72 4.72 5.65
N VAL A 149 -8.41 4.77 5.47
CA VAL A 149 -7.59 5.98 5.61
C VAL A 149 -7.07 6.51 4.27
N TYR A 150 -6.98 5.63 3.27
CA TYR A 150 -6.54 5.97 1.93
C TYR A 150 -7.29 5.12 0.90
N GLU A 151 -7.72 5.76 -0.18
CA GLU A 151 -8.36 5.10 -1.32
C GLU A 151 -7.55 5.38 -2.58
N GLY A 152 -7.28 4.33 -3.34
CA GLY A 152 -6.60 4.37 -4.62
C GLY A 152 -7.42 3.70 -5.72
N ASP A 153 -6.87 3.64 -6.93
CA ASP A 153 -7.55 2.97 -8.03
C ASP A 153 -7.61 1.45 -7.82
N GLY A 154 -8.79 0.99 -7.41
CA GLY A 154 -9.10 -0.42 -7.19
C GLY A 154 -8.48 -1.03 -5.93
N PHE A 155 -8.15 -0.22 -4.93
CA PHE A 155 -7.71 -0.67 -3.61
C PHE A 155 -8.00 0.40 -2.56
N TYR A 156 -7.92 0.01 -1.30
CA TYR A 156 -7.89 0.94 -0.18
C TYR A 156 -6.92 0.48 0.89
N ILE A 157 -6.46 1.43 1.72
CA ILE A 157 -5.68 1.13 2.92
C ILE A 157 -6.56 1.43 4.13
N ARG A 158 -6.68 0.42 4.99
CA ARG A 158 -7.45 0.49 6.23
C ARG A 158 -6.52 0.48 7.42
N SER A 159 -6.88 1.25 8.45
CA SER A 159 -6.23 1.21 9.76
C SER A 159 -7.05 0.39 10.76
N PHE A 160 -6.36 -0.20 11.73
CA PHE A 160 -6.95 -0.91 12.87
C PHE A 160 -6.06 -0.73 14.11
N PRO A 161 -6.65 -0.77 15.32
CA PRO A 161 -5.89 -0.57 16.55
C PRO A 161 -4.98 -1.75 16.85
N LEU A 162 -3.83 -1.47 17.46
CA LEU A 162 -2.90 -2.47 17.98
C LEU A 162 -2.61 -2.19 19.46
N GLU A 163 -2.41 -3.24 20.24
CA GLU A 163 -1.96 -3.13 21.62
C GLU A 163 -0.48 -2.75 21.68
N HIS A 164 -0.19 -1.63 22.32
CA HIS A 164 1.17 -1.15 22.53
C HIS A 164 1.19 -0.15 23.70
N THR A 165 2.39 0.26 24.13
CA THR A 165 2.57 1.25 25.21
C THR A 165 2.13 2.66 24.83
N LYS A 166 1.95 2.95 23.56
CA LYS A 166 1.37 4.16 22.99
C LYS A 166 0.22 3.81 22.05
N THR A 167 -0.60 4.79 21.70
CA THR A 167 -1.57 4.63 20.61
C THR A 167 -0.86 4.13 19.36
N CYS A 168 -1.25 2.95 18.91
CA CYS A 168 -0.63 2.24 17.80
C CYS A 168 -1.70 1.74 16.83
N VAL A 169 -1.42 1.90 15.54
CA VAL A 169 -2.29 1.46 14.46
C VAL A 169 -1.55 0.52 13.51
N GLY A 170 -2.22 -0.56 13.13
CA GLY A 170 -1.81 -1.40 12.03
C GLY A 170 -2.49 -0.95 10.74
N TYR A 171 -1.99 -1.43 9.62
CA TYR A 171 -2.53 -1.12 8.29
C TYR A 171 -2.70 -2.39 7.47
N THR A 172 -3.78 -2.44 6.69
CA THR A 172 -3.97 -3.42 5.60
C THR A 172 -4.11 -2.68 4.29
N LEU A 173 -3.52 -3.20 3.22
CA LEU A 173 -3.87 -2.82 1.86
C LEU A 173 -4.81 -3.90 1.31
N GLU A 174 -5.99 -3.49 0.91
CA GLU A 174 -7.05 -4.37 0.44
C GLU A 174 -7.39 -4.05 -1.01
N GLU A 175 -7.23 -5.03 -1.88
CA GLU A 175 -7.57 -4.92 -3.29
C GLU A 175 -9.08 -5.10 -3.48
N LEU A 176 -9.66 -4.26 -4.31
CA LEU A 176 -11.03 -4.47 -4.75
C LEU A 176 -11.09 -5.60 -5.77
N ASP A 177 -12.14 -6.40 -5.69
CA ASP A 177 -12.41 -7.42 -6.69
C ASP A 177 -12.51 -6.78 -8.08
N ARG A 178 -11.64 -7.20 -8.97
CA ARG A 178 -11.69 -6.79 -10.37
C ARG A 178 -12.01 -7.99 -11.25
N PRO A 179 -12.88 -7.84 -12.24
CA PRO A 179 -12.98 -8.83 -13.30
C PRO A 179 -11.59 -9.02 -13.91
N GLY A 180 -11.15 -10.27 -14.06
CA GLY A 180 -9.92 -10.55 -14.79
C GLY A 180 -10.04 -10.14 -16.26
N GLU A 181 -8.92 -10.14 -16.99
CA GLU A 181 -8.96 -9.98 -18.44
C GLU A 181 -9.78 -11.10 -19.07
N PHE A 182 -10.81 -10.72 -19.82
CA PHE A 182 -11.69 -11.70 -20.49
C PHE A 182 -10.87 -12.55 -21.48
N ASN A 183 -11.02 -13.87 -21.40
CA ASN A 183 -10.34 -14.81 -22.26
C ASN A 183 -11.28 -15.27 -23.42
N PRO A 184 -11.17 -14.69 -24.63
CA PRO A 184 -12.00 -15.06 -25.77
C PRO A 184 -11.85 -16.50 -26.18
N GLU A 185 -10.63 -17.05 -26.15
CA GLU A 185 -10.34 -18.42 -26.58
C GLU A 185 -11.06 -19.44 -25.69
N GLU A 186 -11.06 -19.18 -24.38
CA GLU A 186 -11.74 -20.06 -23.45
C GLU A 186 -13.27 -19.95 -23.57
N ALA A 187 -13.78 -18.76 -23.87
CA ALA A 187 -15.20 -18.56 -24.16
C ALA A 187 -15.64 -19.34 -25.42
N GLU A 188 -14.80 -19.37 -26.47
CA GLU A 188 -15.03 -20.17 -27.68
C GLU A 188 -15.00 -21.68 -27.38
N LYS A 189 -14.00 -22.16 -26.60
CA LYS A 189 -13.95 -23.58 -26.18
C LYS A 189 -15.19 -23.99 -25.39
N LEU A 190 -15.72 -23.09 -24.58
CA LEU A 190 -16.95 -23.30 -23.82
C LEU A 190 -18.21 -23.11 -24.69
N LYS A 191 -18.05 -22.87 -26.01
CA LYS A 191 -19.13 -22.65 -26.97
C LYS A 191 -20.09 -21.53 -26.60
N ILE A 192 -19.58 -20.46 -25.95
CA ILE A 192 -20.36 -19.29 -25.61
C ILE A 192 -20.42 -18.38 -26.84
N PRO A 193 -21.62 -18.10 -27.40
CA PRO A 193 -21.76 -17.29 -28.61
C PRO A 193 -21.16 -15.89 -28.45
N LYS A 194 -20.44 -15.43 -29.47
CA LYS A 194 -19.96 -14.02 -29.51
C LYS A 194 -21.17 -13.07 -29.51
N GLY A 195 -21.03 -11.99 -28.75
CA GLY A 195 -22.07 -10.96 -28.68
C GLY A 195 -22.44 -10.54 -27.26
N PRO A 196 -23.70 -10.26 -26.97
CA PRO A 196 -24.12 -9.70 -25.68
C PRO A 196 -23.70 -10.54 -24.44
N LEU A 197 -23.59 -11.86 -24.59
CA LEU A 197 -23.15 -12.77 -23.53
C LEU A 197 -21.68 -12.52 -23.14
N TRP A 198 -20.83 -12.25 -24.13
CA TRP A 198 -19.43 -11.90 -23.86
C TRP A 198 -19.34 -10.57 -23.10
N GLY A 199 -20.16 -9.57 -23.46
CA GLY A 199 -20.23 -8.30 -22.74
C GLY A 199 -20.67 -8.46 -21.28
N LYS A 200 -21.61 -9.38 -21.02
CA LYS A 200 -21.98 -9.73 -19.63
C LYS A 200 -20.83 -10.37 -18.88
N LEU A 201 -20.18 -11.35 -19.47
CA LEU A 201 -19.01 -12.00 -18.86
C LEU A 201 -17.89 -11.00 -18.58
N GLN A 202 -17.58 -10.07 -19.49
CA GLN A 202 -16.58 -9.02 -19.29
C GLN A 202 -16.87 -8.14 -18.08
N ARG A 203 -18.13 -7.96 -17.72
CA ARG A 203 -18.54 -7.24 -16.50
C ARG A 203 -18.63 -8.12 -15.27
N GLY A 204 -18.20 -9.40 -15.35
CA GLY A 204 -18.25 -10.34 -14.23
C GLY A 204 -19.63 -10.95 -13.97
N GLU A 205 -20.60 -10.72 -14.87
CA GLU A 205 -21.95 -11.29 -14.74
C GLU A 205 -21.95 -12.79 -15.13
N SER A 206 -22.71 -13.58 -14.39
CA SER A 206 -22.92 -15.00 -14.76
C SER A 206 -23.84 -15.11 -15.96
N VAL A 207 -23.49 -15.97 -16.90
CA VAL A 207 -24.37 -16.34 -18.01
C VAL A 207 -24.74 -17.81 -17.91
N VAL A 208 -25.99 -18.14 -18.17
CA VAL A 208 -26.54 -19.51 -18.15
C VAL A 208 -26.83 -19.93 -19.57
#